data_c24c9eba28d57ef251b4b3e1667baafe
#
_entry.id   c24c9eba28d57ef251b4b3e1667baafe
#
_cell.length_a   1.000
_cell.length_b   1.000
_cell.length_c   1.000
_cell.angle_alpha   90.00
_cell.angle_beta   90.00
_cell.angle_gamma   90.00
#
_symmetry.space_group_name_H-M   'P 1'
#
loop_
_entity.id
_entity.type
_entity.pdbx_description
1 polymer ?
#
loop_
_entity_poly.entity_id
_entity_poly.type
_entity_poly.pdbx_seq_one_letter_code
_entity_poly.pdbx_strand_id
1 'polypeptide(L)'
;MKTNTIKNLDKFVGTILIPVFETYSKSLVPIEFHGVSVHSKVFYGKKDTHYLVEKYDCTHIFIGLGKDTDYKSLKTIFRRIADKQKESFSSNVVLVLPEQFTAEQVEAAISGLYLGTYDLGHFKK
;
A
#
# COMPACT_ATOMS: atom_id res chain seq x y z
N MET A 1 -6.97 11.46 -8.47
CA MET A 1 -7.34 10.50 -7.40
C MET A 1 -8.29 11.18 -6.43
N LYS A 2 -9.42 10.57 -6.21
CA LYS A 2 -10.36 11.05 -5.20
C LYS A 2 -10.08 10.32 -3.90
N THR A 3 -10.19 11.03 -2.79
CA THR A 3 -9.99 10.45 -1.47
C THR A 3 -11.34 10.25 -0.80
N ASN A 4 -11.72 9.01 -0.61
CA ASN A 4 -12.95 8.64 0.04
C ASN A 4 -12.66 7.62 1.13
N THR A 5 -13.52 7.58 2.14
CA THR A 5 -13.41 6.59 3.20
C THR A 5 -14.30 5.40 2.88
N ILE A 6 -13.69 4.20 2.88
CA ILE A 6 -14.41 2.96 2.65
C ILE A 6 -14.32 2.13 3.93
N LYS A 7 -15.47 1.74 4.47
CA LYS A 7 -15.52 0.99 5.73
C LYS A 7 -15.49 -0.52 5.53
N ASN A 8 -15.79 -0.99 4.33
CA ASN A 8 -15.98 -2.39 4.07
C ASN A 8 -15.48 -2.73 2.67
N LEU A 9 -14.67 -3.77 2.55
CA LEU A 9 -14.08 -4.19 1.28
C LEU A 9 -14.79 -5.39 0.65
N ASP A 10 -15.85 -5.92 1.25
CA ASP A 10 -16.49 -7.16 0.79
C ASP A 10 -16.91 -7.15 -0.67
N LYS A 11 -17.35 -6.00 -1.16
CA LYS A 11 -17.80 -5.86 -2.55
C LYS A 11 -16.86 -4.99 -3.39
N PHE A 12 -15.69 -4.66 -2.84
CA PHE A 12 -14.74 -3.82 -3.56
C PHE A 12 -14.06 -4.61 -4.66
N VAL A 13 -13.93 -4.00 -5.83
CA VAL A 13 -13.17 -4.54 -6.96
C VAL A 13 -12.18 -3.47 -7.40
N GLY A 14 -10.91 -3.82 -7.43
CA GLY A 14 -9.88 -2.87 -7.83
C GLY A 14 -8.53 -3.20 -7.18
N THR A 15 -7.75 -2.16 -6.92
CA THR A 15 -6.42 -2.30 -6.32
C THR A 15 -6.45 -1.90 -4.85
N ILE A 16 -5.91 -2.75 -4.00
CA ILE A 16 -5.83 -2.52 -2.56
C ILE A 16 -4.35 -2.39 -2.19
N LEU A 17 -3.98 -1.24 -1.64
CA LEU A 17 -2.62 -0.97 -1.19
C LEU A 17 -2.57 -1.19 0.32
N ILE A 18 -1.72 -2.12 0.77
CA ILE A 18 -1.64 -2.54 2.16
C ILE A 18 -0.24 -2.24 2.69
N PRO A 19 -0.04 -1.11 3.39
CA PRO A 19 1.25 -0.80 4.00
C PRO A 19 1.53 -1.73 5.17
N VAL A 20 2.76 -2.23 5.25
CA VAL A 20 3.17 -3.15 6.30
C VAL A 20 4.49 -2.68 6.90
N PHE A 21 4.50 -2.43 8.20
CA PHE A 21 5.73 -2.15 8.91
C PHE A 21 6.59 -3.41 8.97
N GLU A 22 7.90 -3.24 8.97
CA GLU A 22 8.81 -4.37 8.98
C GLU A 22 8.60 -5.22 10.23
N THR A 23 8.39 -6.51 10.00
CA THR A 23 8.26 -7.50 11.06
C THR A 23 9.50 -8.39 11.07
N TYR A 24 9.55 -9.33 12.00
CA TYR A 24 10.65 -10.27 12.07
C TYR A 24 10.49 -11.33 10.97
N SER A 25 11.53 -11.48 10.10
CA SER A 25 11.45 -12.39 8.96
C SER A 25 11.30 -13.87 9.35
N LYS A 26 11.64 -14.21 10.58
CA LYS A 26 11.49 -15.57 11.11
C LYS A 26 10.20 -15.75 11.90
N SER A 27 9.33 -14.77 11.89
CA SER A 27 8.04 -14.86 12.57
C SER A 27 7.24 -16.02 11.98
N LEU A 28 6.54 -16.75 12.85
CA LEU A 28 5.64 -17.81 12.41
C LEU A 28 4.24 -17.26 12.08
N VAL A 29 4.00 -16.00 12.38
CA VAL A 29 2.70 -15.38 12.12
C VAL A 29 2.73 -14.75 10.72
N PRO A 30 1.89 -15.22 9.80
CA PRO A 30 1.83 -14.62 8.48
C PRO A 30 1.17 -13.25 8.52
N ILE A 31 1.43 -12.45 7.48
CA ILE A 31 0.73 -11.19 7.29
C ILE A 31 -0.60 -11.52 6.60
N GLU A 32 -1.71 -11.15 7.21
CA GLU A 32 -3.03 -11.46 6.67
C GLU A 32 -3.86 -10.21 6.46
N PHE A 33 -4.52 -10.14 5.32
CA PHE A 33 -5.48 -9.08 5.03
C PHE A 33 -6.43 -9.52 3.93
N HIS A 34 -7.72 -9.27 4.15
CA HIS A 34 -8.76 -9.49 3.16
C HIS A 34 -8.71 -10.92 2.57
N GLY A 35 -8.49 -11.91 3.42
CA GLY A 35 -8.43 -13.31 3.00
C GLY A 35 -7.12 -13.71 2.35
N VAL A 36 -6.16 -12.80 2.24
CA VAL A 36 -4.82 -13.08 1.70
C VAL A 36 -3.85 -13.27 2.85
N SER A 37 -3.09 -14.36 2.81
CA SER A 37 -2.09 -14.67 3.83
C SER A 37 -0.72 -14.74 3.16
N VAL A 38 0.24 -13.96 3.68
CA VAL A 38 1.59 -13.88 3.12
C VAL A 38 2.60 -14.34 4.16
N HIS A 39 3.36 -15.39 3.81
CA HIS A 39 4.36 -15.91 4.72
C HIS A 39 5.51 -14.92 4.90
N SER A 40 5.99 -14.77 6.14
CA SER A 40 7.06 -13.83 6.47
C SER A 40 8.36 -14.09 5.73
N LYS A 41 8.61 -15.32 5.30
CA LYS A 41 9.80 -15.64 4.49
C LYS A 41 9.73 -15.03 3.09
N VAL A 42 8.52 -14.76 2.60
CA VAL A 42 8.29 -14.20 1.27
C VAL A 42 8.26 -12.69 1.34
N PHE A 43 7.58 -12.16 2.35
CA PHE A 43 7.43 -10.72 2.53
C PHE A 43 7.22 -10.41 4.01
N TYR A 44 8.00 -9.53 4.57
CA TYR A 44 7.88 -9.16 5.98
C TYR A 44 7.91 -7.64 6.21
N GLY A 45 7.64 -6.86 5.16
CA GLY A 45 7.55 -5.41 5.28
C GLY A 45 8.86 -4.67 5.19
N LYS A 46 9.92 -5.31 4.68
CA LYS A 46 11.21 -4.65 4.50
C LYS A 46 11.06 -3.42 3.60
N LYS A 47 11.75 -2.34 3.96
CA LYS A 47 11.68 -1.09 3.22
C LYS A 47 11.92 -1.28 1.72
N ASP A 48 11.11 -0.60 0.91
CA ASP A 48 11.18 -0.64 -0.56
C ASP A 48 10.91 -2.01 -1.18
N THR A 49 10.26 -2.92 -0.45
CA THR A 49 9.81 -4.19 -1.01
C THR A 49 8.29 -4.14 -1.18
N HIS A 50 7.79 -5.01 -2.06
CA HIS A 50 6.36 -5.14 -2.25
C HIS A 50 6.03 -6.58 -2.65
N TYR A 51 4.77 -6.96 -2.47
CA TYR A 51 4.30 -8.29 -2.83
C TYR A 51 2.87 -8.19 -3.37
N LEU A 52 2.66 -8.75 -4.54
CA LEU A 52 1.43 -8.60 -5.30
C LEU A 52 0.65 -9.91 -5.32
N VAL A 53 -0.62 -9.87 -4.97
CA VAL A 53 -1.49 -11.05 -4.96
C VAL A 53 -2.83 -10.69 -5.60
N GLU A 54 -3.25 -11.49 -6.56
CA GLU A 54 -4.57 -11.37 -7.17
C GLU A 54 -5.55 -12.30 -6.46
N LYS A 55 -6.62 -11.76 -5.89
CA LYS A 55 -7.65 -12.55 -5.23
C LYS A 55 -8.95 -11.76 -5.12
N TYR A 56 -10.09 -12.41 -5.28
CA TYR A 56 -11.41 -11.78 -5.18
C TYR A 56 -11.59 -10.62 -6.16
N ASP A 57 -11.06 -10.76 -7.37
CA ASP A 57 -11.08 -9.70 -8.40
C ASP A 57 -10.38 -8.42 -7.94
N CYS A 58 -9.49 -8.54 -6.98
CA CYS A 58 -8.69 -7.43 -6.47
C CYS A 58 -7.22 -7.71 -6.63
N THR A 59 -6.45 -6.67 -6.93
CA THR A 59 -5.01 -6.72 -6.89
C THR A 59 -4.57 -6.21 -5.53
N HIS A 60 -4.02 -7.11 -4.71
CA HIS A 60 -3.50 -6.75 -3.39
C HIS A 60 -2.03 -6.44 -3.52
N ILE A 61 -1.62 -5.23 -3.18
CA ILE A 61 -0.21 -4.84 -3.19
C ILE A 61 0.22 -4.54 -1.76
N PHE A 62 1.00 -5.45 -1.19
CA PHE A 62 1.57 -5.27 0.14
C PHE A 62 2.83 -4.43 -0.02
N ILE A 63 2.94 -3.36 0.74
CA ILE A 63 4.02 -2.38 0.62
C ILE A 63 4.88 -2.41 1.88
N GLY A 64 6.17 -2.67 1.72
CA GLY A 64 7.11 -2.69 2.83
C GLY A 64 7.53 -1.28 3.23
N LEU A 65 7.22 -0.91 4.46
CA LEU A 65 7.54 0.42 5.01
C LEU A 65 8.87 0.45 5.74
N GLY A 66 9.41 -0.74 6.10
CA GLY A 66 10.60 -0.81 6.91
C GLY A 66 10.31 -0.35 8.34
N LYS A 67 11.34 0.18 8.98
CA LYS A 67 11.26 0.65 10.37
C LYS A 67 11.16 2.16 10.47
N ASP A 68 11.45 2.87 9.38
CA ASP A 68 11.40 4.33 9.35
C ASP A 68 9.94 4.79 9.21
N THR A 69 9.51 5.66 10.08
CA THR A 69 8.12 6.10 10.12
C THR A 69 7.96 7.60 9.97
N ASP A 70 9.05 8.32 9.64
CA ASP A 70 8.96 9.75 9.44
C ASP A 70 8.29 10.12 8.11
N TYR A 71 7.81 11.33 8.03
CA TYR A 71 7.07 11.83 6.87
C TYR A 71 7.85 11.65 5.56
N LYS A 72 9.11 12.08 5.56
CA LYS A 72 9.92 12.04 4.33
C LYS A 72 10.14 10.60 3.84
N SER A 73 10.45 9.69 4.73
CA SER A 73 10.69 8.29 4.38
C SER A 73 9.44 7.64 3.83
N LEU A 74 8.30 7.82 4.49
CA LEU A 74 7.04 7.25 4.05
C LEU A 74 6.60 7.84 2.71
N LYS A 75 6.71 9.13 2.54
CA LYS A 75 6.37 9.78 1.28
C LYS A 75 7.20 9.21 0.13
N THR A 76 8.50 9.00 0.36
CA THR A 76 9.40 8.43 -0.65
C THR A 76 8.99 6.99 -1.00
N ILE A 77 8.68 6.18 0.01
CA ILE A 77 8.27 4.78 -0.22
C ILE A 77 7.01 4.72 -1.07
N PHE A 78 5.99 5.49 -0.73
CA PHE A 78 4.73 5.49 -1.48
C PHE A 78 4.90 6.06 -2.89
N ARG A 79 5.74 7.07 -3.04
CA ARG A 79 6.04 7.62 -4.36
C ARG A 79 6.71 6.58 -5.25
N ARG A 80 7.68 5.83 -4.71
CA ARG A 80 8.38 4.79 -5.46
C ARG A 80 7.47 3.65 -5.85
N ILE A 81 6.62 3.19 -4.93
CA ILE A 81 5.72 2.09 -5.24
C ILE A 81 4.68 2.51 -6.28
N ALA A 82 4.17 3.73 -6.18
CA ALA A 82 3.22 4.24 -7.17
C ALA A 82 3.88 4.35 -8.54
N ASP A 83 5.09 4.86 -8.61
CA ASP A 83 5.82 4.98 -9.87
C ASP A 83 6.08 3.62 -10.52
N LYS A 84 6.47 2.62 -9.72
CA LYS A 84 6.77 1.28 -10.22
C LYS A 84 5.53 0.48 -10.57
N GLN A 85 4.45 0.63 -9.82
CA GLN A 85 3.27 -0.21 -9.94
C GLN A 85 2.04 0.50 -10.49
N LYS A 86 2.20 1.74 -10.96
CA LYS A 86 1.06 2.53 -11.44
C LYS A 86 0.28 1.85 -12.56
N GLU A 87 0.97 1.09 -13.40
CA GLU A 87 0.31 0.35 -14.48
C GLU A 87 -0.52 -0.83 -13.98
N SER A 88 -0.23 -1.29 -12.77
CA SER A 88 -1.03 -2.34 -12.13
C SER A 88 -2.23 -1.77 -11.39
N PHE A 89 -2.30 -0.44 -11.26
CA PHE A 89 -3.41 0.20 -10.57
C PHE A 89 -4.65 0.20 -11.46
N SER A 90 -5.76 -0.27 -10.92
CA SER A 90 -7.04 -0.17 -11.60
C SER A 90 -7.62 1.23 -11.40
N SER A 91 -8.79 1.48 -11.98
CA SER A 91 -9.46 2.77 -11.82
C SER A 91 -9.88 3.02 -10.37
N ASN A 92 -10.07 1.96 -9.59
CA ASN A 92 -10.43 2.07 -8.18
C ASN A 92 -9.25 1.60 -7.33
N VAL A 93 -8.73 2.49 -6.50
CA VAL A 93 -7.60 2.18 -5.62
C VAL A 93 -7.97 2.53 -4.19
N VAL A 94 -7.76 1.60 -3.29
CA VAL A 94 -7.99 1.77 -1.86
C VAL A 94 -6.66 1.68 -1.14
N LEU A 95 -6.39 2.63 -0.27
CA LEU A 95 -5.24 2.58 0.63
C LEU A 95 -5.75 2.17 2.01
N VAL A 96 -5.25 1.06 2.52
CA VAL A 96 -5.54 0.62 3.88
C VAL A 96 -4.66 1.43 4.83
N LEU A 97 -5.27 2.06 5.82
CA LEU A 97 -4.53 2.85 6.79
C LEU A 97 -4.28 2.04 8.05
N PRO A 98 -3.02 1.73 8.38
CA PRO A 98 -2.71 1.06 9.64
C PRO A 98 -3.20 1.90 10.83
N GLU A 99 -3.69 1.25 11.87
CA GLU A 99 -4.21 1.94 13.05
C GLU A 99 -3.17 2.84 13.71
N GLN A 100 -1.90 2.44 13.65
CA GLN A 100 -0.82 3.20 14.27
C GLN A 100 -0.39 4.42 13.46
N PHE A 101 -0.94 4.63 12.26
CA PHE A 101 -0.60 5.81 11.47
C PHE A 101 -1.12 7.08 12.12
N THR A 102 -0.24 8.07 12.25
CA THR A 102 -0.62 9.42 12.65
C THR A 102 -1.19 10.17 11.45
N ALA A 103 -1.83 11.31 11.69
CA ALA A 103 -2.35 12.14 10.59
C ALA A 103 -1.23 12.55 9.63
N GLU A 104 -0.04 12.84 10.17
CA GLU A 104 1.12 13.19 9.35
C GLU A 104 1.56 12.02 8.46
N GLN A 105 1.54 10.80 8.99
CA GLN A 105 1.90 9.61 8.22
C GLN A 105 0.89 9.33 7.12
N VAL A 106 -0.39 9.52 7.39
CA VAL A 106 -1.44 9.39 6.38
C VAL A 106 -1.21 10.39 5.25
N GLU A 107 -0.90 11.63 5.59
CA GLU A 107 -0.62 12.66 4.60
C GLU A 107 0.60 12.31 3.75
N ALA A 108 1.65 11.76 4.38
CA ALA A 108 2.85 11.33 3.67
C ALA A 108 2.52 10.26 2.63
N ALA A 109 1.70 9.28 2.99
CA ALA A 109 1.30 8.21 2.08
C ALA A 109 0.51 8.77 0.90
N ILE A 110 -0.47 9.60 1.16
CA ILE A 110 -1.31 10.18 0.11
C ILE A 110 -0.47 11.07 -0.82
N SER A 111 0.39 11.92 -0.27
CA SER A 111 1.26 12.80 -1.06
C SER A 111 2.21 11.99 -1.94
N GLY A 112 2.79 10.92 -1.40
CA GLY A 112 3.68 10.05 -2.15
C GLY A 112 2.97 9.39 -3.32
N LEU A 113 1.76 8.87 -3.08
CA LEU A 113 0.97 8.24 -4.13
C LEU A 113 0.62 9.21 -5.25
N TYR A 114 0.23 10.43 -4.91
CA TYR A 114 -0.06 11.47 -5.90
C TYR A 114 1.17 11.76 -6.76
N LEU A 115 2.33 11.95 -6.13
CA LEU A 115 3.56 12.25 -6.86
C LEU A 115 3.97 11.12 -7.78
N GLY A 116 3.84 9.87 -7.32
CA GLY A 116 4.25 8.71 -8.10
C GLY A 116 3.36 8.43 -9.30
N THR A 117 2.09 8.83 -9.24
CA THR A 117 1.13 8.59 -10.31
C THR A 117 0.89 9.81 -11.19
N TYR A 118 1.53 10.91 -10.91
CA TYR A 118 1.30 12.17 -11.60
C TYR A 118 1.47 12.06 -13.12
N ASP A 119 2.53 11.37 -13.55
CA ASP A 119 2.88 11.27 -14.96
C ASP A 119 1.89 10.48 -15.81
N LEU A 120 0.98 9.76 -15.19
CA LEU A 120 -0.05 9.04 -15.92
C LEU A 120 -1.14 9.95 -16.46
N GLY A 121 -1.19 11.20 -15.99
CA GLY A 121 -2.22 12.13 -16.39
C GLY A 121 -3.59 11.85 -15.83
N HIS A 122 -3.72 10.90 -14.92
CA HIS A 122 -5.01 10.56 -14.31
C HIS A 122 -5.57 11.66 -13.43
N PHE A 123 -4.70 12.52 -12.94
CA PHE A 123 -5.08 13.57 -12.00
C PHE A 123 -5.00 14.97 -12.59
N LYS A 124 -4.94 15.07 -13.90
CA LYS A 124 -4.94 16.36 -14.56
C LYS A 124 -6.27 17.06 -14.32
N LYS A 125 -6.18 18.31 -14.04
CA LYS A 125 -7.38 19.11 -13.80
C LYS A 125 -8.02 19.53 -15.09
#